data_7cb715fd094fe09ae2ee3352addd5b0e
#
_entry.id   7cb715fd094fe09ae2ee3352addd5b0e
#
_cell.length_a   1.000
_cell.length_b   1.000
_cell.length_c   1.000
_cell.angle_alpha   90.00
_cell.angle_beta   90.00
_cell.angle_gamma   90.00
#
_symmetry.space_group_name_H-M   'P 1'
#
loop_
_entity.id
_entity.type
_entity.pdbx_description
1 polymer ?
#
loop_
_entity_poly.entity_id
_entity_poly.type
_entity_poly.pdbx_seq_one_letter_code
_entity_poly.pdbx_strand_id
1 'polypeptide(L)'
;MRVREKTLTILFVLSLFANVFLLAVALVPGDDIPALFPPDAGPSPAATMASLPGIGRTASMQAPVTLQKVEITGIGPFSTNRMIEEGAMVNISVEIVPGRGRVLVQTTPLMGIVFQDAANRAVDLAAGRSHADLAGSDIIFSIQSPDGVSEIDGPSAGALMTALLLSVMEDFALNESVTVT
;
A
#
# COMPACT_ATOMS: atom_id res chain seq x y z
N MET A 1 34.22 33.36 -8.88
CA MET A 1 33.76 33.05 -10.24
C MET A 1 34.25 31.72 -10.80
N ARG A 2 35.50 31.29 -10.58
CA ARG A 2 36.08 30.04 -11.15
C ARG A 2 35.43 28.69 -10.69
N VAL A 3 34.78 28.66 -9.57
CA VAL A 3 34.17 27.38 -9.06
C VAL A 3 32.90 27.01 -9.82
N ARG A 4 32.08 28.01 -10.16
CA ARG A 4 30.81 27.79 -10.92
C ARG A 4 31.05 27.30 -12.34
N GLU A 5 32.11 27.79 -13.01
CA GLU A 5 32.46 27.32 -14.35
C GLU A 5 32.88 25.87 -14.38
N LYS A 6 33.71 25.44 -13.40
CA LYS A 6 34.14 24.02 -13.27
C LYS A 6 32.96 23.09 -13.00
N THR A 7 32.02 23.50 -12.13
CA THR A 7 30.82 22.73 -11.85
C THR A 7 29.93 22.58 -13.07
N LEU A 8 29.75 23.64 -13.82
CA LEU A 8 28.96 23.65 -15.06
C LEU A 8 29.57 22.72 -16.13
N THR A 9 30.90 22.79 -16.29
CA THR A 9 31.62 21.92 -17.21
C THR A 9 31.51 20.43 -16.83
N ILE A 10 31.62 20.10 -15.54
CA ILE A 10 31.48 18.74 -15.06
C ILE A 10 30.06 18.21 -15.34
N LEU A 11 29.00 19.00 -15.02
CA LEU A 11 27.61 18.63 -15.30
C LEU A 11 27.35 18.45 -16.81
N PHE A 12 27.93 19.30 -17.65
CA PHE A 12 27.80 19.17 -19.11
C PHE A 12 28.46 17.89 -19.62
N VAL A 13 29.68 17.59 -19.16
CA VAL A 13 30.40 16.35 -19.53
C VAL A 13 29.63 15.12 -19.06
N LEU A 14 29.10 15.13 -17.83
CA LEU A 14 28.30 14.02 -17.29
C LEU A 14 27.02 13.78 -18.12
N SER A 15 26.33 14.86 -18.49
CA SER A 15 25.15 14.80 -19.36
C SER A 15 25.48 14.26 -20.75
N LEU A 16 26.62 14.67 -21.32
CA LEU A 16 27.07 14.17 -22.60
C LEU A 16 27.37 12.69 -22.57
N PHE A 17 28.08 12.21 -21.53
CA PHE A 17 28.35 10.77 -21.33
C PHE A 17 27.07 9.96 -21.16
N ALA A 18 26.08 10.46 -20.40
CA ALA A 18 24.78 9.80 -20.24
C ALA A 18 24.04 9.65 -21.56
N ASN A 19 24.04 10.69 -22.40
CA ASN A 19 23.39 10.62 -23.71
C ASN A 19 24.12 9.70 -24.70
N VAL A 20 25.47 9.70 -24.68
CA VAL A 20 26.26 8.78 -25.54
C VAL A 20 26.05 7.33 -25.09
N PHE A 21 25.97 7.07 -23.79
CA PHE A 21 25.69 5.74 -23.26
C PHE A 21 24.29 5.25 -23.66
N LEU A 22 23.27 6.10 -23.53
CA LEU A 22 21.90 5.80 -23.98
C LEU A 22 21.83 5.51 -25.49
N LEU A 23 22.58 6.28 -26.31
CA LEU A 23 22.65 6.05 -27.75
C LEU A 23 23.37 4.75 -28.08
N ALA A 24 24.44 4.41 -27.34
CA ALA A 24 25.18 3.16 -27.51
C ALA A 24 24.30 1.95 -27.20
N VAL A 25 23.50 2.03 -26.11
CA VAL A 25 22.52 0.97 -25.77
C VAL A 25 21.41 0.82 -26.81
N ALA A 26 20.96 1.94 -27.39
CA ALA A 26 19.94 1.92 -28.43
C ALA A 26 20.43 1.40 -29.80
N LEU A 27 21.74 1.40 -30.03
CA LEU A 27 22.38 0.91 -31.26
C LEU A 27 22.88 -0.54 -31.19
N VAL A 28 22.78 -1.20 -30.01
CA VAL A 28 23.07 -2.64 -29.88
C VAL A 28 22.00 -3.42 -30.63
N PRO A 29 22.33 -4.22 -31.66
CA PRO A 29 21.38 -5.08 -32.31
C PRO A 29 20.73 -6.01 -31.26
N GLY A 30 19.41 -6.11 -31.29
CA GLY A 30 18.62 -6.76 -30.23
C GLY A 30 18.88 -8.25 -30.00
N ASP A 31 19.78 -8.89 -30.74
CA ASP A 31 20.05 -10.33 -30.66
C ASP A 31 21.10 -10.69 -29.59
N ASP A 32 21.84 -9.73 -29.03
CA ASP A 32 22.91 -9.96 -28.07
C ASP A 32 22.63 -9.39 -26.66
N ILE A 33 21.40 -8.95 -26.37
CA ILE A 33 21.05 -8.61 -25.01
C ILE A 33 20.86 -9.93 -24.25
N PRO A 34 21.76 -10.31 -23.32
CA PRO A 34 21.51 -11.46 -22.47
C PRO A 34 20.17 -11.23 -21.81
N ALA A 35 19.21 -12.13 -22.08
CA ALA A 35 17.85 -12.01 -21.57
C ALA A 35 17.91 -11.86 -20.06
N LEU A 36 17.72 -10.64 -19.58
CA LEU A 36 17.61 -10.34 -18.14
C LEU A 36 16.33 -10.98 -17.54
N PHE A 37 15.47 -11.48 -18.45
CA PHE A 37 14.32 -12.30 -18.10
C PHE A 37 14.52 -13.65 -18.78
N PRO A 38 14.46 -14.78 -18.07
CA PRO A 38 14.48 -16.07 -18.70
C PRO A 38 13.36 -16.14 -19.75
N PRO A 39 13.64 -16.63 -20.99
CA PRO A 39 12.59 -16.82 -21.97
C PRO A 39 11.55 -17.75 -21.37
N ASP A 40 10.27 -17.41 -21.52
CA ASP A 40 9.09 -18.14 -21.12
C ASP A 40 9.42 -19.55 -20.62
N ALA A 41 9.46 -19.73 -19.32
CA ALA A 41 9.20 -21.03 -18.75
C ALA A 41 7.78 -21.35 -19.25
N GLY A 42 7.71 -22.22 -20.26
CA GLY A 42 6.46 -22.74 -20.79
C GLY A 42 5.54 -23.12 -19.62
N PRO A 43 4.23 -23.25 -19.82
CA PRO A 43 3.29 -23.37 -18.72
C PRO A 43 3.84 -24.35 -17.70
N SER A 44 4.30 -23.77 -16.58
CA SER A 44 4.80 -24.54 -15.44
C SER A 44 3.72 -25.58 -15.16
N PRO A 45 4.07 -26.87 -15.03
CA PRO A 45 3.06 -27.87 -14.71
C PRO A 45 2.30 -27.31 -13.52
N ALA A 46 0.96 -27.22 -13.68
CA ALA A 46 0.08 -26.65 -12.68
C ALA A 46 0.59 -27.11 -11.30
N ALA A 47 1.34 -26.24 -10.64
CA ALA A 47 1.67 -26.45 -9.25
C ALA A 47 0.30 -26.68 -8.63
N THR A 48 0.06 -27.87 -8.13
CA THR A 48 -1.13 -28.19 -7.35
C THR A 48 -1.25 -27.04 -6.40
N MET A 49 -2.21 -26.15 -6.67
CA MET A 49 -2.50 -25.02 -5.79
C MET A 49 -2.92 -25.67 -4.48
N ALA A 50 -1.96 -25.89 -3.59
CA ALA A 50 -2.27 -26.07 -2.20
C ALA A 50 -3.17 -24.89 -1.90
N SER A 51 -4.45 -25.15 -1.64
CA SER A 51 -5.43 -24.10 -1.43
C SER A 51 -4.88 -23.20 -0.34
N LEU A 52 -4.39 -22.03 -0.74
CA LEU A 52 -3.92 -21.05 0.23
C LEU A 52 -5.09 -20.76 1.15
N PRO A 53 -4.90 -20.82 2.47
CA PRO A 53 -5.97 -20.60 3.40
C PRO A 53 -6.55 -19.20 3.18
N GLY A 54 -7.85 -19.11 3.05
CA GLY A 54 -8.57 -17.84 2.96
C GLY A 54 -8.75 -17.23 1.56
N ILE A 55 -8.25 -17.85 0.47
CA ILE A 55 -8.51 -17.31 -0.88
C ILE A 55 -10.01 -17.24 -1.17
N GLY A 56 -10.46 -16.05 -1.64
CA GLY A 56 -11.86 -15.77 -1.95
C GLY A 56 -12.73 -15.53 -0.73
N ARG A 57 -12.15 -15.43 0.46
CA ARG A 57 -12.85 -15.05 1.68
C ARG A 57 -12.64 -13.59 1.99
N THR A 58 -13.65 -12.98 2.58
CA THR A 58 -13.64 -11.58 3.01
C THR A 58 -14.05 -11.49 4.48
N ALA A 59 -13.36 -10.66 5.25
CA ALA A 59 -13.79 -10.26 6.58
C ALA A 59 -13.88 -8.72 6.65
N SER A 60 -14.79 -8.21 7.46
CA SER A 60 -14.95 -6.78 7.66
C SER A 60 -15.28 -6.46 9.11
N MET A 61 -14.84 -5.29 9.57
CA MET A 61 -15.14 -4.78 10.90
C MET A 61 -15.11 -3.26 10.93
N GLN A 62 -15.87 -2.67 11.84
CA GLN A 62 -15.85 -1.22 12.07
C GLN A 62 -14.73 -0.85 13.04
N ALA A 63 -14.04 0.25 12.75
CA ALA A 63 -13.02 0.83 13.60
C ALA A 63 -13.31 2.31 13.89
N PRO A 64 -13.11 2.79 15.12
CA PRO A 64 -13.15 4.21 15.42
C PRO A 64 -11.90 4.87 14.86
N VAL A 65 -12.06 6.05 14.30
CA VAL A 65 -10.97 6.91 13.85
C VAL A 65 -11.20 8.33 14.35
N THR A 66 -10.12 9.04 14.60
CA THR A 66 -10.17 10.46 14.93
C THR A 66 -9.88 11.26 13.67
N LEU A 67 -10.79 12.14 13.32
CA LEU A 67 -10.69 13.02 12.17
C LEU A 67 -10.28 14.41 12.61
N GLN A 68 -9.38 15.01 11.86
CA GLN A 68 -9.06 16.43 12.00
C GLN A 68 -9.83 17.21 10.93
N LYS A 69 -10.73 18.06 11.37
CA LYS A 69 -11.55 18.93 10.52
C LYS A 69 -11.18 20.37 10.75
N VAL A 70 -11.03 21.13 9.68
CA VAL A 70 -10.85 22.58 9.77
C VAL A 70 -12.21 23.25 9.70
N GLU A 71 -12.64 23.84 10.79
CA GLU A 71 -13.83 24.66 10.84
C GLU A 71 -13.43 26.13 10.56
N ILE A 72 -14.03 26.71 9.53
CA ILE A 72 -13.84 28.11 9.19
C ILE A 72 -15.05 28.87 9.69
N THR A 73 -14.84 29.70 10.71
CA THR A 73 -15.89 30.54 11.28
C THR A 73 -15.62 32.01 10.95
N GLY A 74 -16.61 32.70 10.41
CA GLY A 74 -16.49 34.10 10.02
C GLY A 74 -16.54 34.30 8.50
N ILE A 75 -16.52 35.56 8.07
CA ILE A 75 -16.65 35.95 6.66
C ILE A 75 -15.47 36.88 6.30
N GLY A 76 -14.81 36.59 5.19
CA GLY A 76 -13.73 37.41 4.63
C GLY A 76 -12.50 37.54 5.57
N PRO A 77 -11.93 38.75 5.74
CA PRO A 77 -10.71 38.94 6.51
C PRO A 77 -10.86 38.67 8.03
N PHE A 78 -12.06 38.46 8.51
CA PHE A 78 -12.38 38.11 9.89
C PHE A 78 -12.68 36.61 10.08
N SER A 79 -12.31 35.77 9.13
CA SER A 79 -12.44 34.33 9.28
C SER A 79 -11.36 33.78 10.20
N THR A 80 -11.75 32.89 11.11
CA THR A 80 -10.86 32.16 12.01
C THR A 80 -10.90 30.68 11.66
N ASN A 81 -9.75 30.05 11.48
CA ASN A 81 -9.63 28.63 11.26
C ASN A 81 -9.44 27.94 12.60
N ARG A 82 -10.29 27.00 12.93
CA ARG A 82 -10.19 26.16 14.11
C ARG A 82 -10.05 24.70 13.69
N MET A 83 -9.03 24.03 14.20
CA MET A 83 -8.92 22.58 14.11
C MET A 83 -9.85 21.96 15.14
N ILE A 84 -10.78 21.13 14.72
CA ILE A 84 -11.63 20.31 15.59
C ILE A 84 -11.33 18.84 15.33
N GLU A 85 -11.33 18.07 16.40
CA GLU A 85 -11.24 16.62 16.33
C GLU A 85 -12.64 16.03 16.45
N GLU A 86 -13.00 15.18 15.52
CA GLU A 86 -14.29 14.50 15.48
C GLU A 86 -14.04 13.00 15.36
N GLY A 87 -14.75 12.21 16.17
CA GLY A 87 -14.71 10.74 16.08
C GLY A 87 -15.63 10.26 14.96
N ALA A 88 -15.15 9.32 14.17
CA ALA A 88 -15.96 8.63 13.17
C ALA A 88 -15.71 7.12 13.20
N MET A 89 -16.67 6.37 12.68
CA MET A 89 -16.52 4.92 12.46
C MET A 89 -16.21 4.68 10.99
N VAL A 90 -15.15 3.95 10.71
CA VAL A 90 -14.82 3.49 9.35
C VAL A 90 -15.01 1.98 9.27
N ASN A 91 -15.42 1.49 8.10
CA ASN A 91 -15.48 0.06 7.84
C ASN A 91 -14.17 -0.37 7.15
N ILE A 92 -13.48 -1.34 7.75
CA ILE A 92 -12.28 -1.94 7.19
C ILE A 92 -12.61 -3.37 6.82
N SER A 93 -12.35 -3.74 5.57
CA SER A 93 -12.47 -5.10 5.09
C SER A 93 -11.16 -5.60 4.49
N VAL A 94 -10.96 -6.91 4.53
CA VAL A 94 -9.82 -7.58 3.89
C VAL A 94 -10.31 -8.71 2.99
N GLU A 95 -9.66 -8.85 1.86
CA GLU A 95 -9.86 -9.94 0.91
C GLU A 95 -8.50 -10.51 0.48
N ILE A 96 -8.42 -11.83 0.37
CA ILE A 96 -7.25 -12.55 -0.17
C ILE A 96 -7.62 -13.06 -1.56
N VAL A 97 -6.88 -12.62 -2.57
CA VAL A 97 -7.10 -13.05 -3.97
C VAL A 97 -5.83 -13.66 -4.55
N PRO A 98 -5.90 -14.52 -5.57
CA PRO A 98 -4.73 -14.98 -6.29
C PRO A 98 -3.94 -13.79 -6.84
N GLY A 99 -2.61 -13.78 -6.64
CA GLY A 99 -1.82 -12.60 -6.97
C GLY A 99 -0.32 -12.85 -6.99
N ARG A 100 0.44 -11.83 -6.58
CA ARG A 100 1.90 -11.82 -6.62
C ARG A 100 2.54 -11.32 -5.32
N GLY A 101 1.88 -11.48 -4.19
CA GLY A 101 2.37 -11.04 -2.89
C GLY A 101 2.24 -9.54 -2.65
N ARG A 102 1.29 -8.86 -3.28
CA ARG A 102 1.11 -7.42 -3.10
C ARG A 102 0.14 -7.12 -1.96
N VAL A 103 0.43 -6.07 -1.23
CA VAL A 103 -0.51 -5.45 -0.29
C VAL A 103 -1.12 -4.24 -0.97
N LEU A 104 -2.42 -4.29 -1.18
CA LEU A 104 -3.19 -3.25 -1.87
C LEU A 104 -4.15 -2.61 -0.85
N VAL A 105 -4.24 -1.29 -0.85
CA VAL A 105 -5.19 -0.57 -0.01
C VAL A 105 -6.09 0.26 -0.90
N GLN A 106 -7.38 -0.03 -0.85
CA GLN A 106 -8.42 0.73 -1.53
C GLN A 106 -9.15 1.58 -0.48
N THR A 107 -9.15 2.86 -0.67
CA THR A 107 -9.78 3.79 0.27
C THR A 107 -10.49 4.93 -0.47
N THR A 108 -11.61 5.39 0.05
CA THR A 108 -12.30 6.59 -0.44
C THR A 108 -11.66 7.88 0.09
N PRO A 109 -11.25 7.97 1.38
CA PRO A 109 -10.44 9.09 1.85
C PRO A 109 -8.98 8.96 1.40
N LEU A 110 -8.23 10.05 1.43
CA LEU A 110 -6.78 9.98 1.25
C LEU A 110 -6.15 9.17 2.36
N MET A 111 -5.07 8.48 2.04
CA MET A 111 -4.37 7.60 2.96
C MET A 111 -2.95 8.08 3.18
N GLY A 112 -2.56 8.26 4.44
CA GLY A 112 -1.21 8.63 4.83
C GLY A 112 -0.21 7.46 4.76
N ILE A 113 1.08 7.78 4.84
CA ILE A 113 2.17 6.80 4.75
C ILE A 113 2.16 5.85 5.94
N VAL A 114 1.83 6.35 7.15
CA VAL A 114 1.82 5.54 8.37
C VAL A 114 0.75 4.45 8.31
N PHE A 115 -0.39 4.75 7.69
CA PHE A 115 -1.45 3.78 7.47
C PHE A 115 -1.02 2.69 6.46
N GLN A 116 -0.31 3.06 5.38
CA GLN A 116 0.23 2.09 4.41
C GLN A 116 1.24 1.16 5.06
N ASP A 117 2.14 1.69 5.88
CA ASP A 117 3.10 0.90 6.65
C ASP A 117 2.40 -0.04 7.62
N ALA A 118 1.31 0.41 8.26
CA ALA A 118 0.50 -0.42 9.14
C ALA A 118 -0.14 -1.60 8.40
N ALA A 119 -0.64 -1.39 7.17
CA ALA A 119 -1.18 -2.45 6.34
C ALA A 119 -0.12 -3.49 5.95
N ASN A 120 1.06 -3.06 5.53
CA ASN A 120 2.17 -3.98 5.23
C ASN A 120 2.57 -4.80 6.47
N ARG A 121 2.74 -4.15 7.63
CA ARG A 121 3.07 -4.84 8.89
C ARG A 121 1.97 -5.81 9.34
N ALA A 122 0.71 -5.48 9.10
CA ALA A 122 -0.39 -6.37 9.41
C ALA A 122 -0.30 -7.69 8.62
N VAL A 123 0.07 -7.61 7.34
CA VAL A 123 0.29 -8.79 6.50
C VAL A 123 1.48 -9.61 6.99
N ASP A 124 2.62 -8.97 7.28
CA ASP A 124 3.80 -9.66 7.79
C ASP A 124 3.52 -10.39 9.11
N LEU A 125 2.81 -9.74 10.04
CA LEU A 125 2.43 -10.31 11.33
C LEU A 125 1.46 -11.48 11.17
N ALA A 126 0.44 -11.34 10.32
CA ALA A 126 -0.54 -12.39 10.09
C ALA A 126 0.10 -13.60 9.40
N ALA A 127 0.92 -13.40 8.37
CA ALA A 127 1.66 -14.45 7.69
C ALA A 127 2.61 -15.18 8.65
N GLY A 128 3.36 -14.44 9.46
CA GLY A 128 4.26 -15.01 10.47
C GLY A 128 3.53 -15.83 11.53
N ARG A 129 2.34 -15.38 11.95
CA ARG A 129 1.52 -16.06 12.96
C ARG A 129 0.88 -17.34 12.44
N SER A 130 0.34 -17.28 11.23
CA SER A 130 -0.35 -18.44 10.60
C SER A 130 0.60 -19.38 9.86
N HIS A 131 1.89 -19.01 9.75
CA HIS A 131 2.89 -19.73 8.95
C HIS A 131 2.47 -19.91 7.48
N ALA A 132 1.67 -18.98 6.95
CA ALA A 132 1.21 -19.02 5.56
C ALA A 132 2.19 -18.33 4.61
N ASP A 133 2.38 -18.93 3.44
CA ASP A 133 3.08 -18.30 2.33
C ASP A 133 2.07 -17.51 1.47
N LEU A 134 2.16 -16.19 1.52
CA LEU A 134 1.31 -15.28 0.77
C LEU A 134 1.94 -14.80 -0.55
N ALA A 135 3.08 -15.34 -0.97
CA ALA A 135 3.77 -14.90 -2.18
C ALA A 135 2.93 -15.06 -3.47
N GLY A 136 2.00 -16.02 -3.48
CA GLY A 136 1.05 -16.25 -4.57
C GLY A 136 -0.29 -15.54 -4.42
N SER A 137 -0.45 -14.66 -3.43
CA SER A 137 -1.72 -13.98 -3.13
C SER A 137 -1.53 -12.48 -3.04
N ASP A 138 -2.51 -11.72 -3.48
CA ASP A 138 -2.61 -10.30 -3.18
C ASP A 138 -3.60 -10.12 -2.02
N ILE A 139 -3.24 -9.24 -1.09
CA ILE A 139 -4.07 -8.87 0.05
C ILE A 139 -4.67 -7.50 -0.23
N ILE A 140 -5.98 -7.41 -0.23
CA ILE A 140 -6.70 -6.17 -0.52
C ILE A 140 -7.40 -5.71 0.77
N PHE A 141 -6.94 -4.59 1.32
CA PHE A 141 -7.67 -3.89 2.37
C PHE A 141 -8.55 -2.82 1.74
N SER A 142 -9.84 -2.82 2.06
CA SER A 142 -10.77 -1.79 1.61
C SER A 142 -11.29 -1.00 2.81
N ILE A 143 -11.15 0.32 2.74
CA ILE A 143 -11.57 1.22 3.80
C ILE A 143 -12.69 2.12 3.28
N GLN A 144 -13.83 2.05 3.93
CA GLN A 144 -14.99 2.88 3.64
C GLN A 144 -15.26 3.77 4.84
N SER A 145 -15.28 5.06 4.60
CA SER A 145 -15.59 6.06 5.62
C SER A 145 -16.89 6.78 5.29
N PRO A 146 -17.56 7.34 6.31
CA PRO A 146 -18.67 8.25 6.10
C PRO A 146 -18.24 9.47 5.28
N ASP A 147 -19.23 10.15 4.70
CA ASP A 147 -19.00 11.42 4.00
C ASP A 147 -18.34 12.45 4.93
N GLY A 148 -17.42 13.22 4.35
CA GLY A 148 -16.71 14.29 5.07
C GLY A 148 -15.34 13.89 5.64
N VAL A 149 -14.94 12.62 5.57
CA VAL A 149 -13.59 12.17 5.89
C VAL A 149 -12.69 12.43 4.70
N SER A 150 -11.74 13.34 4.84
CA SER A 150 -10.81 13.68 3.75
C SER A 150 -9.55 12.83 3.75
N GLU A 151 -9.07 12.43 4.92
CA GLU A 151 -7.81 11.71 5.07
C GLU A 151 -7.85 10.77 6.30
N ILE A 152 -7.22 9.62 6.17
CA ILE A 152 -6.98 8.65 7.25
C ILE A 152 -5.48 8.41 7.33
N ASP A 153 -4.91 8.56 8.51
CA ASP A 153 -3.52 8.18 8.80
C ASP A 153 -3.41 7.63 10.23
N GLY A 154 -2.29 6.99 10.51
CA GLY A 154 -1.98 6.45 11.84
C GLY A 154 -1.84 4.93 11.87
N PRO A 155 -1.15 4.38 12.88
CA PRO A 155 -0.85 2.95 12.98
C PRO A 155 -1.96 2.13 13.65
N SER A 156 -2.96 2.76 14.25
CA SER A 156 -3.97 2.09 15.10
C SER A 156 -4.78 1.01 14.37
N ALA A 157 -5.06 1.22 13.08
CA ALA A 157 -5.76 0.24 12.26
C ALA A 157 -4.96 -1.06 12.01
N GLY A 158 -3.64 -1.06 12.22
CA GLY A 158 -2.78 -2.22 11.95
C GLY A 158 -3.17 -3.46 12.77
N ALA A 159 -3.53 -3.29 14.03
CA ALA A 159 -3.97 -4.40 14.87
C ALA A 159 -5.29 -5.02 14.35
N LEU A 160 -6.25 -4.17 13.95
CA LEU A 160 -7.50 -4.64 13.36
C LEU A 160 -7.29 -5.32 12.02
N MET A 161 -6.46 -4.76 11.14
CA MET A 161 -6.11 -5.37 9.85
C MET A 161 -5.46 -6.76 10.05
N THR A 162 -4.57 -6.89 11.06
CA THR A 162 -3.96 -8.18 11.41
C THR A 162 -5.02 -9.18 11.87
N ALA A 163 -5.94 -8.77 12.75
CA ALA A 163 -7.01 -9.63 13.25
C ALA A 163 -7.96 -10.07 12.13
N LEU A 164 -8.35 -9.13 11.25
CA LEU A 164 -9.18 -9.42 10.08
C LEU A 164 -8.50 -10.44 9.15
N LEU A 165 -7.21 -10.24 8.86
CA LEU A 165 -6.48 -11.13 7.98
C LEU A 165 -6.35 -12.53 8.60
N LEU A 166 -6.03 -12.63 9.89
CA LEU A 166 -6.00 -13.91 10.60
C LEU A 166 -7.37 -14.61 10.59
N SER A 167 -8.48 -13.86 10.78
CA SER A 167 -9.82 -14.44 10.75
C SER A 167 -10.14 -15.08 9.40
N VAL A 168 -9.70 -14.43 8.30
CA VAL A 168 -9.86 -14.97 6.95
C VAL A 168 -8.99 -16.21 6.71
N MET A 169 -7.74 -16.18 7.20
CA MET A 169 -6.78 -17.26 6.98
C MET A 169 -7.08 -18.50 7.83
N GLU A 170 -7.48 -18.30 9.08
CA GLU A 170 -7.69 -19.38 10.07
C GLU A 170 -9.17 -19.74 10.24
N ASP A 171 -10.08 -19.08 9.51
CA ASP A 171 -11.53 -19.37 9.47
C ASP A 171 -12.22 -19.24 10.84
N PHE A 172 -11.98 -18.12 11.53
CA PHE A 172 -12.71 -17.81 12.76
C PHE A 172 -13.44 -16.47 12.66
N ALA A 173 -14.56 -16.35 13.39
CA ALA A 173 -15.32 -15.11 13.45
C ALA A 173 -14.72 -14.15 14.48
N LEU A 174 -14.57 -12.87 14.11
CA LEU A 174 -14.23 -11.81 15.04
C LEU A 174 -15.47 -11.39 15.84
N ASN A 175 -15.26 -10.98 17.07
CA ASN A 175 -16.32 -10.41 17.90
C ASN A 175 -16.53 -8.94 17.55
N GLU A 176 -17.59 -8.62 16.84
CA GLU A 176 -17.93 -7.26 16.39
C GLU A 176 -18.21 -6.28 17.54
N SER A 177 -18.43 -6.77 18.77
CA SER A 177 -18.59 -5.91 19.94
C SER A 177 -17.26 -5.42 20.53
N VAL A 178 -16.12 -5.89 20.04
CA VAL A 178 -14.78 -5.45 20.46
C VAL A 178 -14.28 -4.39 19.49
N THR A 179 -13.97 -3.22 20.00
CA THR A 179 -13.37 -2.14 19.25
C THR A 179 -11.87 -2.13 19.49
N VAL A 180 -11.08 -2.07 18.41
CA VAL A 180 -9.62 -1.97 18.47
C VAL A 180 -9.23 -0.53 18.11
N THR A 181 -8.56 0.16 19.01
CA THR A 181 -8.08 1.55 18.85
C THR A 181 -6.56 1.60 18.88
#